data_b7c127408a92ddb1c23b98c156f43b94
#
_entry.id   b7c127408a92ddb1c23b98c156f43b94
#
_cell.length_a   1.000
_cell.length_b   1.000
_cell.length_c   1.000
_cell.angle_alpha   90.00
_cell.angle_beta   90.00
_cell.angle_gamma   90.00
#
_symmetry.space_group_name_H-M   'P 1'
#
loop_
_entity.id
_entity.type
_entity.pdbx_description
1 polymer ?
#
loop_
_entity_poly.entity_id
_entity_poly.type
_entity_poly.pdbx_seq_one_letter_code
_entity_poly.pdbx_strand_id
1 'polypeptide(L)'
;ITGAAEIAGTALRYGMTTSLITGVAGKTFPDTEVVVYATDVRSMSHDKACEETRRICENIRRSVAANDADKITIFKKTDSVLRGHIASELSIIMEQLGCNSSLLLPQNPSKGRIIRKGEYFINEERLSDTMFRKDPEFPATSSDPLRLILEHSGKAAAKCRILPVEGSLHDYGKGEIFVAEAASEDDII
;
A
#
# COMPACT_ATOMS: atom_id res chain seq x y z
N ILE A 1 5.42 -9.63 -8.94
CA ILE A 1 6.91 -9.61 -8.92
C ILE A 1 7.45 -8.25 -9.35
N THR A 2 6.92 -7.58 -10.39
CA THR A 2 7.47 -6.33 -10.95
C THR A 2 7.60 -5.20 -9.91
N GLY A 3 6.55 -4.95 -9.11
CA GLY A 3 6.57 -3.91 -8.07
C GLY A 3 7.60 -4.19 -6.96
N ALA A 4 7.78 -5.45 -6.57
CA ALA A 4 8.79 -5.84 -5.59
C ALA A 4 10.21 -5.62 -6.13
N ALA A 5 10.47 -5.99 -7.39
CA ALA A 5 11.75 -5.75 -8.04
C ALA A 5 12.05 -4.25 -8.20
N GLU A 6 11.02 -3.42 -8.46
CA GLU A 6 11.15 -1.96 -8.51
C GLU A 6 11.63 -1.39 -7.17
N ILE A 7 11.03 -1.81 -6.05
CA ILE A 7 11.41 -1.36 -4.71
C ILE A 7 12.83 -1.83 -4.37
N ALA A 8 13.13 -3.13 -4.60
CA ALA A 8 14.46 -3.67 -4.34
C ALA A 8 15.54 -2.93 -5.17
N GLY A 9 15.29 -2.70 -6.45
CA GLY A 9 16.20 -1.96 -7.33
C GLY A 9 16.36 -0.49 -6.93
N THR A 10 15.33 0.13 -6.38
CA THR A 10 15.41 1.49 -5.85
C THR A 10 16.31 1.52 -4.61
N ALA A 11 16.10 0.64 -3.64
CA ALA A 11 16.93 0.55 -2.45
C ALA A 11 18.41 0.32 -2.79
N LEU A 12 18.71 -0.59 -3.72
CA LEU A 12 20.06 -0.84 -4.20
C LEU A 12 20.70 0.41 -4.82
N ARG A 13 19.95 1.21 -5.58
CA ARG A 13 20.48 2.46 -6.18
C ARG A 13 20.84 3.51 -5.14
N TYR A 14 20.19 3.47 -3.96
CA TYR A 14 20.55 4.32 -2.83
C TYR A 14 21.61 3.69 -1.90
N GLY A 15 22.25 2.59 -2.33
CA GLY A 15 23.35 1.96 -1.63
C GLY A 15 22.94 1.02 -0.50
N MET A 16 21.65 0.73 -0.34
CA MET A 16 21.16 -0.15 0.72
C MET A 16 21.33 -1.63 0.36
N THR A 17 21.80 -2.43 1.30
CA THR A 17 21.78 -3.88 1.18
C THR A 17 20.34 -4.38 1.13
N THR A 18 20.02 -5.24 0.15
CA THR A 18 18.62 -5.58 -0.14
C THR A 18 18.46 -7.06 -0.42
N SER A 19 17.45 -7.68 0.18
CA SER A 19 17.01 -9.04 -0.09
C SER A 19 15.60 -9.06 -0.67
N LEU A 20 15.40 -9.81 -1.75
CA LEU A 20 14.09 -10.06 -2.37
C LEU A 20 13.66 -11.50 -2.10
N ILE A 21 12.57 -11.67 -1.37
CA ILE A 21 11.99 -12.96 -1.04
C ILE A 21 10.82 -13.24 -1.98
N THR A 22 10.91 -14.35 -2.71
CA THR A 22 9.84 -14.88 -3.56
C THR A 22 9.35 -16.21 -2.98
N GLY A 23 8.03 -16.38 -2.81
CA GLY A 23 7.44 -17.60 -2.26
C GLY A 23 7.51 -17.69 -0.74
N VAL A 24 7.65 -18.90 -0.20
CA VAL A 24 7.69 -19.14 1.24
C VAL A 24 9.00 -18.62 1.82
N ALA A 25 8.93 -17.64 2.71
CA ALA A 25 10.10 -17.16 3.43
C ALA A 25 10.76 -18.30 4.21
N GLY A 26 12.08 -18.39 4.14
CA GLY A 26 12.87 -19.31 4.96
C GLY A 26 12.73 -19.02 6.46
N LYS A 27 13.30 -19.90 7.30
CA LYS A 27 13.24 -19.75 8.76
C LYS A 27 14.10 -18.57 9.30
N THR A 28 15.04 -18.09 8.51
CA THR A 28 15.96 -17.01 8.87
C THR A 28 15.62 -15.75 8.08
N PHE A 29 15.52 -14.64 8.81
CA PHE A 29 15.36 -13.32 8.20
C PHE A 29 16.72 -12.88 7.60
N PRO A 30 16.75 -12.35 6.38
CA PRO A 30 18.00 -11.88 5.79
C PRO A 30 18.63 -10.75 6.62
N ASP A 31 19.95 -10.79 6.76
CA ASP A 31 20.73 -9.70 7.38
C ASP A 31 21.00 -8.61 6.33
N THR A 32 19.98 -7.84 6.02
CA THR A 32 20.02 -6.74 5.05
C THR A 32 19.18 -5.57 5.55
N GLU A 33 19.52 -4.35 5.12
CA GLU A 33 18.81 -3.12 5.50
C GLU A 33 17.38 -3.08 4.95
N VAL A 34 17.15 -3.69 3.77
CA VAL A 34 15.83 -3.76 3.13
C VAL A 34 15.48 -5.20 2.79
N VAL A 35 14.33 -5.66 3.28
CA VAL A 35 13.77 -6.97 2.92
C VAL A 35 12.47 -6.75 2.17
N VAL A 36 12.40 -7.22 0.94
CA VAL A 36 11.25 -7.08 0.06
C VAL A 36 10.55 -8.43 -0.12
N TYR A 37 9.27 -8.50 0.20
CA TYR A 37 8.41 -9.67 -0.07
C TYR A 37 7.65 -9.49 -1.38
N ALA A 38 7.85 -10.38 -2.34
CA ALA A 38 7.07 -10.43 -3.57
C ALA A 38 5.89 -11.38 -3.40
N THR A 39 4.71 -10.83 -3.13
CA THR A 39 3.54 -11.58 -2.64
C THR A 39 2.55 -11.99 -3.70
N ASP A 40 2.45 -11.20 -4.79
CA ASP A 40 1.44 -11.34 -5.86
C ASP A 40 -0.04 -11.36 -5.38
N VAL A 41 -0.30 -10.80 -4.21
CA VAL A 41 -1.63 -10.83 -3.55
C VAL A 41 -2.72 -10.12 -4.34
N ARG A 42 -2.36 -9.18 -5.24
CA ARG A 42 -3.34 -8.44 -6.05
C ARG A 42 -4.25 -9.36 -6.87
N SER A 43 -3.68 -10.42 -7.47
CA SER A 43 -4.41 -11.37 -8.33
C SER A 43 -4.98 -12.57 -7.56
N MET A 44 -4.89 -12.57 -6.22
CA MET A 44 -5.52 -13.58 -5.37
C MET A 44 -6.95 -13.20 -5.03
N SER A 45 -7.78 -14.21 -4.68
CA SER A 45 -9.06 -13.91 -4.05
C SER A 45 -8.84 -13.17 -2.72
N HIS A 46 -9.83 -12.40 -2.28
CA HIS A 46 -9.76 -11.61 -1.04
C HIS A 46 -9.26 -12.44 0.16
N ASP A 47 -9.83 -13.62 0.37
CA ASP A 47 -9.47 -14.45 1.52
C ASP A 47 -8.02 -14.96 1.46
N LYS A 48 -7.58 -15.38 0.27
CA LYS A 48 -6.19 -15.80 0.05
C LYS A 48 -5.20 -14.64 0.22
N ALA A 49 -5.55 -13.45 -0.26
CA ALA A 49 -4.74 -12.25 -0.09
C ALA A 49 -4.60 -11.89 1.41
N CYS A 50 -5.69 -11.98 2.16
CA CYS A 50 -5.69 -11.77 3.61
C CYS A 50 -4.86 -12.83 4.35
N GLU A 51 -4.98 -14.10 3.99
CA GLU A 51 -4.21 -15.20 4.58
C GLU A 51 -2.71 -15.03 4.32
N GLU A 52 -2.33 -14.74 3.08
CA GLU A 52 -0.94 -14.52 2.71
C GLU A 52 -0.34 -13.31 3.42
N THR A 53 -1.10 -12.23 3.55
CA THR A 53 -0.67 -11.04 4.29
C THR A 53 -0.43 -11.37 5.76
N ARG A 54 -1.32 -12.12 6.43
CA ARG A 54 -1.11 -12.57 7.82
C ARG A 54 0.14 -13.43 7.95
N ARG A 55 0.35 -14.38 7.03
CA ARG A 55 1.52 -15.26 7.02
C ARG A 55 2.83 -14.47 6.95
N ILE A 56 2.87 -13.42 6.14
CA ILE A 56 4.04 -12.55 6.03
C ILE A 56 4.25 -11.75 7.31
N CYS A 57 3.20 -11.17 7.88
CA CYS A 57 3.28 -10.44 9.15
C CYS A 57 3.80 -11.35 10.28
N GLU A 58 3.34 -12.61 10.34
CA GLU A 58 3.85 -13.58 11.30
C GLU A 58 5.34 -13.87 11.11
N ASN A 59 5.82 -13.99 9.86
CA ASN A 59 7.23 -14.17 9.58
C ASN A 59 8.06 -12.97 10.05
N ILE A 60 7.58 -11.75 9.77
CA ILE A 60 8.23 -10.51 10.24
C ILE A 60 8.30 -10.52 11.77
N ARG A 61 7.20 -10.76 12.46
CA ARG A 61 7.16 -10.78 13.94
C ARG A 61 8.09 -11.81 14.56
N ARG A 62 8.23 -13.00 13.95
CA ARG A 62 9.13 -14.05 14.45
C ARG A 62 10.60 -13.71 14.22
N SER A 63 10.89 -12.90 13.22
CA SER A 63 12.25 -12.59 12.78
C SER A 63 12.82 -11.34 13.44
N VAL A 64 11.94 -10.45 13.90
CA VAL A 64 12.32 -9.20 14.55
C VAL A 64 12.36 -9.41 16.05
N ALA A 65 13.50 -9.11 16.68
CA ALA A 65 13.60 -9.13 18.12
C ALA A 65 12.65 -8.09 18.74
N ALA A 66 12.04 -8.43 19.89
CA ALA A 66 11.06 -7.54 20.54
C ALA A 66 11.60 -6.11 20.80
N ASN A 67 12.91 -5.97 21.00
CA ASN A 67 13.56 -4.69 21.24
C ASN A 67 13.84 -3.87 19.96
N ASP A 68 13.62 -4.43 18.79
CA ASP A 68 13.88 -3.81 17.49
C ASP A 68 12.60 -3.52 16.70
N ALA A 69 11.43 -3.91 17.22
CA ALA A 69 10.15 -3.71 16.54
C ALA A 69 9.88 -2.23 16.22
N ASP A 70 10.23 -1.33 17.14
CA ASP A 70 10.04 0.12 16.97
C ASP A 70 11.02 0.76 15.96
N LYS A 71 12.04 0.01 15.52
CA LYS A 71 13.06 0.48 14.57
C LYS A 71 12.74 0.12 13.12
N ILE A 72 11.65 -0.62 12.88
CA ILE A 72 11.30 -1.11 11.55
C ILE A 72 10.26 -0.19 10.91
N THR A 73 10.57 0.24 9.70
CA THR A 73 9.59 0.91 8.83
C THR A 73 8.96 -0.11 7.90
N ILE A 74 7.63 -0.19 7.91
CA ILE A 74 6.87 -1.05 7.01
C ILE A 74 6.41 -0.23 5.80
N PHE A 75 6.86 -0.63 4.62
CA PHE A 75 6.45 -0.04 3.36
C PHE A 75 5.68 -1.08 2.53
N LYS A 76 4.41 -0.81 2.26
CA LYS A 76 3.59 -1.64 1.37
C LYS A 76 3.47 -0.99 0.00
N LYS A 77 4.08 -1.59 -1.02
CA LYS A 77 3.85 -1.19 -2.41
C LYS A 77 2.42 -1.52 -2.82
N THR A 78 1.65 -0.52 -3.16
CA THR A 78 0.29 -0.66 -3.66
C THR A 78 0.22 -0.42 -5.17
N ASP A 79 -0.87 -0.84 -5.78
CA ASP A 79 -1.19 -0.48 -7.15
C ASP A 79 -1.60 1.00 -7.24
N SER A 80 -1.04 1.72 -8.20
CA SER A 80 -1.25 3.17 -8.30
C SER A 80 -2.66 3.57 -8.73
N VAL A 81 -3.47 2.67 -9.26
CA VAL A 81 -4.88 2.91 -9.59
C VAL A 81 -5.83 2.15 -8.64
N LEU A 82 -5.32 1.82 -7.45
CA LEU A 82 -6.08 1.25 -6.32
C LEU A 82 -6.68 -0.14 -6.57
N ARG A 83 -6.08 -0.95 -7.47
CA ARG A 83 -6.50 -2.34 -7.68
C ARG A 83 -6.01 -3.24 -6.53
N GLY A 84 -6.79 -4.25 -6.20
CA GLY A 84 -6.48 -5.21 -5.14
C GLY A 84 -7.14 -4.89 -3.80
N HIS A 85 -6.83 -5.69 -2.80
CA HIS A 85 -7.48 -5.67 -1.49
C HIS A 85 -6.79 -4.74 -0.49
N ILE A 86 -6.48 -3.50 -0.91
CA ILE A 86 -5.56 -2.57 -0.25
C ILE A 86 -5.92 -2.34 1.22
N ALA A 87 -7.17 -1.97 1.54
CA ALA A 87 -7.55 -1.65 2.91
C ALA A 87 -7.56 -2.90 3.80
N SER A 88 -7.92 -4.08 3.26
CA SER A 88 -7.86 -5.34 4.00
C SER A 88 -6.43 -5.72 4.36
N GLU A 89 -5.51 -5.61 3.40
CA GLU A 89 -4.10 -5.89 3.61
C GLU A 89 -3.47 -4.90 4.60
N LEU A 90 -3.72 -3.60 4.46
CA LEU A 90 -3.22 -2.57 5.39
C LEU A 90 -3.78 -2.77 6.79
N SER A 91 -5.07 -3.09 6.93
CA SER A 91 -5.69 -3.37 8.24
C SER A 91 -5.03 -4.56 8.94
N ILE A 92 -4.70 -5.62 8.20
CA ILE A 92 -4.00 -6.80 8.74
C ILE A 92 -2.57 -6.43 9.16
N ILE A 93 -1.84 -5.68 8.34
CA ILE A 93 -0.48 -5.22 8.66
C ILE A 93 -0.49 -4.38 9.94
N MET A 94 -1.41 -3.42 10.03
CA MET A 94 -1.55 -2.55 11.20
C MET A 94 -1.85 -3.37 12.47
N GLU A 95 -2.81 -4.29 12.39
CA GLU A 95 -3.18 -5.15 13.51
C GLU A 95 -2.04 -6.08 13.94
N GLN A 96 -1.41 -6.77 12.99
CA GLN A 96 -0.40 -7.78 13.26
C GLN A 96 0.95 -7.21 13.69
N LEU A 97 1.31 -6.03 13.20
CA LEU A 97 2.61 -5.40 13.47
C LEU A 97 2.51 -4.22 14.45
N GLY A 98 1.31 -3.94 14.99
CA GLY A 98 1.12 -2.91 16.01
C GLY A 98 1.22 -1.48 15.49
N CYS A 99 0.98 -1.24 14.18
CA CYS A 99 1.00 0.10 13.63
C CYS A 99 -0.28 0.86 14.01
N ASN A 100 -0.14 2.09 14.51
CA ASN A 100 -1.28 2.90 14.95
C ASN A 100 -2.14 3.41 13.79
N SER A 101 -1.52 3.68 12.63
CA SER A 101 -2.17 4.19 11.42
C SER A 101 -1.34 3.83 10.19
N SER A 102 -1.89 4.02 9.01
CA SER A 102 -1.13 3.94 7.77
C SER A 102 -1.44 5.11 6.84
N LEU A 103 -0.42 5.55 6.10
CA LEU A 103 -0.53 6.54 5.05
C LEU A 103 -0.51 5.83 3.70
N LEU A 104 -1.53 6.03 2.88
CA LEU A 104 -1.64 5.52 1.53
C LEU A 104 -1.44 6.65 0.53
N LEU A 105 -0.34 6.59 -0.22
CA LEU A 105 0.04 7.53 -1.28
C LEU A 105 0.08 6.79 -2.62
N PRO A 106 -1.06 6.57 -3.29
CA PRO A 106 -1.10 5.82 -4.55
C PRO A 106 -0.68 6.68 -5.76
N GLN A 107 -0.57 7.97 -5.59
CA GLN A 107 -0.29 8.95 -6.64
C GLN A 107 1.13 8.78 -7.20
N ASN A 108 1.30 9.27 -8.40
CA ASN A 108 2.58 9.46 -9.06
C ASN A 108 2.44 10.66 -10.02
N PRO A 109 2.61 11.89 -9.52
CA PRO A 109 2.40 13.11 -10.29
C PRO A 109 3.26 13.19 -11.56
N SER A 110 4.51 12.69 -11.51
CA SER A 110 5.39 12.62 -12.68
C SER A 110 4.84 11.73 -13.81
N LYS A 111 3.86 10.87 -13.50
CA LYS A 111 3.12 10.06 -14.48
C LYS A 111 1.65 10.50 -14.62
N GLY A 112 1.36 11.75 -14.27
CA GLY A 112 0.03 12.32 -14.36
C GLY A 112 -1.02 11.67 -13.45
N ARG A 113 -0.61 10.93 -12.40
CA ARG A 113 -1.52 10.26 -11.47
C ARG A 113 -1.63 11.06 -10.19
N ILE A 114 -2.77 11.71 -9.99
CA ILE A 114 -3.01 12.65 -8.88
C ILE A 114 -4.35 12.39 -8.20
N ILE A 115 -4.45 12.75 -6.92
CA ILE A 115 -5.72 12.86 -6.20
C ILE A 115 -5.87 14.31 -5.74
N ARG A 116 -6.96 14.93 -6.14
CA ARG A 116 -7.31 16.28 -5.73
C ARG A 116 -8.81 16.41 -5.49
N LYS A 117 -9.20 17.09 -4.43
CA LYS A 117 -10.61 17.33 -4.05
C LYS A 117 -11.44 16.04 -4.02
N GLY A 118 -10.83 14.95 -3.47
CA GLY A 118 -11.47 13.64 -3.34
C GLY A 118 -11.63 12.84 -4.64
N GLU A 119 -11.03 13.28 -5.74
CA GLU A 119 -11.11 12.57 -7.02
C GLU A 119 -9.73 12.19 -7.57
N TYR A 120 -9.64 10.99 -8.15
CA TYR A 120 -8.44 10.47 -8.79
C TYR A 120 -8.44 10.77 -10.29
N PHE A 121 -7.33 11.33 -10.77
CA PHE A 121 -7.12 11.66 -12.19
C PHE A 121 -5.88 10.96 -12.74
N ILE A 122 -5.90 10.66 -14.05
CA ILE A 122 -4.77 10.23 -14.84
C ILE A 122 -4.69 11.14 -16.07
N ASN A 123 -3.62 11.93 -16.18
CA ASN A 123 -3.44 12.93 -17.26
C ASN A 123 -4.67 13.84 -17.43
N GLU A 124 -5.17 14.38 -16.32
CA GLU A 124 -6.37 15.25 -16.24
C GLU A 124 -7.71 14.55 -16.56
N GLU A 125 -7.71 13.29 -16.95
CA GLU A 125 -8.91 12.49 -17.13
C GLU A 125 -9.32 11.81 -15.82
N ARG A 126 -10.58 11.79 -15.48
CA ARG A 126 -11.08 11.06 -14.30
C ARG A 126 -10.78 9.57 -14.44
N LEU A 127 -10.33 8.94 -13.37
CA LEU A 127 -9.96 7.52 -13.37
C LEU A 127 -11.09 6.62 -13.93
N SER A 128 -12.34 6.90 -13.57
CA SER A 128 -13.51 6.17 -14.06
C SER A 128 -13.77 6.32 -15.55
N ASP A 129 -13.18 7.31 -16.21
CA ASP A 129 -13.40 7.58 -17.63
C ASP A 129 -12.26 6.97 -18.48
N THR A 130 -11.16 6.59 -17.84
CA THR A 130 -9.98 5.99 -18.47
C THR A 130 -10.21 4.51 -18.86
N MET A 131 -9.23 3.94 -19.55
CA MET A 131 -9.22 2.51 -19.88
C MET A 131 -9.33 1.59 -18.66
N PHE A 132 -8.97 2.04 -17.45
CA PHE A 132 -9.06 1.27 -16.22
C PHE A 132 -10.49 0.94 -15.80
N ARG A 133 -11.50 1.64 -16.31
CA ARG A 133 -12.90 1.27 -16.17
C ARG A 133 -13.22 -0.14 -16.69
N LYS A 134 -12.45 -0.62 -17.65
CA LYS A 134 -12.62 -1.94 -18.30
C LYS A 134 -11.66 -3.00 -17.77
N ASP A 135 -10.95 -2.72 -16.65
CA ASP A 135 -10.08 -3.74 -16.04
C ASP A 135 -10.93 -4.97 -15.67
N PRO A 136 -10.51 -6.18 -16.07
CA PRO A 136 -11.33 -7.38 -15.88
C PRO A 136 -11.42 -7.86 -14.44
N GLU A 137 -10.46 -7.52 -13.58
CA GLU A 137 -10.43 -7.95 -12.19
C GLU A 137 -10.88 -6.83 -11.24
N PHE A 138 -10.42 -5.60 -11.49
CA PHE A 138 -10.64 -4.43 -10.63
C PHE A 138 -11.04 -3.21 -11.47
N PRO A 139 -12.26 -3.18 -12.03
CA PRO A 139 -12.71 -2.07 -12.84
C PRO A 139 -12.78 -0.78 -12.01
N ALA A 140 -12.24 0.32 -12.56
CA ALA A 140 -12.35 1.64 -11.95
C ALA A 140 -13.75 2.23 -12.19
N THR A 141 -14.72 1.81 -11.39
CA THR A 141 -16.13 2.21 -11.51
C THR A 141 -16.39 3.63 -11.01
N SER A 142 -15.44 4.20 -10.28
CA SER A 142 -15.51 5.53 -9.69
C SER A 142 -14.14 6.22 -9.76
N SER A 143 -14.13 7.54 -9.66
CA SER A 143 -12.90 8.32 -9.44
C SER A 143 -12.71 8.71 -7.97
N ASP A 144 -13.69 8.43 -7.10
CA ASP A 144 -13.56 8.56 -5.66
C ASP A 144 -12.69 7.40 -5.12
N PRO A 145 -11.48 7.67 -4.58
CA PRO A 145 -10.58 6.64 -4.11
C PRO A 145 -11.14 5.82 -2.94
N LEU A 146 -11.92 6.44 -2.04
CA LEU A 146 -12.53 5.72 -0.92
C LEU A 146 -13.59 4.73 -1.41
N ARG A 147 -14.36 5.12 -2.41
CA ARG A 147 -15.36 4.24 -3.01
C ARG A 147 -14.72 3.05 -3.71
N LEU A 148 -13.64 3.27 -4.48
CA LEU A 148 -12.89 2.17 -5.10
C LEU A 148 -12.30 1.20 -4.07
N ILE A 149 -11.70 1.73 -3.02
CA ILE A 149 -11.15 0.92 -1.93
C ILE A 149 -12.28 0.11 -1.25
N LEU A 150 -13.46 0.71 -1.07
CA LEU A 150 -14.63 0.03 -0.48
C LEU A 150 -15.10 -1.14 -1.36
N GLU A 151 -15.19 -0.94 -2.65
CA GLU A 151 -15.62 -1.97 -3.60
C GLU A 151 -14.69 -3.19 -3.58
N HIS A 152 -13.38 -2.97 -3.41
CA HIS A 152 -12.36 -4.03 -3.46
C HIS A 152 -12.00 -4.63 -2.10
N SER A 153 -12.22 -3.91 -1.00
CA SER A 153 -11.81 -4.32 0.35
C SER A 153 -12.97 -4.46 1.34
N GLY A 154 -14.19 -4.20 0.92
CA GLY A 154 -15.40 -4.36 1.73
C GLY A 154 -15.32 -3.57 3.05
N LYS A 155 -15.68 -4.22 4.17
CA LYS A 155 -15.77 -3.58 5.50
C LYS A 155 -14.46 -2.95 5.99
N ALA A 156 -13.31 -3.42 5.53
CA ALA A 156 -12.01 -2.86 5.91
C ALA A 156 -11.85 -1.40 5.46
N ALA A 157 -12.52 -1.02 4.37
CA ALA A 157 -12.50 0.35 3.86
C ALA A 157 -13.19 1.38 4.80
N ALA A 158 -13.99 0.93 5.77
CA ALA A 158 -14.59 1.83 6.78
C ALA A 158 -13.55 2.58 7.62
N LYS A 159 -12.30 2.09 7.64
CA LYS A 159 -11.16 2.73 8.30
C LYS A 159 -10.46 3.77 7.42
N CYS A 160 -10.82 3.89 6.14
CA CYS A 160 -10.17 4.81 5.21
C CYS A 160 -10.75 6.23 5.33
N ARG A 161 -9.87 7.23 5.29
CA ARG A 161 -10.22 8.66 5.29
C ARG A 161 -9.35 9.40 4.28
N ILE A 162 -9.90 10.43 3.66
CA ILE A 162 -9.08 11.36 2.86
C ILE A 162 -8.25 12.22 3.81
N LEU A 163 -6.99 12.38 3.50
CA LEU A 163 -6.08 13.33 4.11
C LEU A 163 -5.79 14.42 3.07
N PRO A 164 -6.34 15.64 3.24
CA PRO A 164 -6.04 16.77 2.35
C PRO A 164 -4.55 17.16 2.42
N VAL A 165 -4.03 17.82 1.39
CA VAL A 165 -2.61 18.26 1.32
C VAL A 165 -2.21 19.08 2.55
N GLU A 166 -3.08 19.98 3.02
CA GLU A 166 -2.85 20.81 4.21
C GLU A 166 -3.20 20.10 5.54
N GLY A 167 -3.60 18.82 5.47
CA GLY A 167 -4.03 18.04 6.63
C GLY A 167 -2.84 17.57 7.46
N SER A 168 -3.05 17.43 8.77
CA SER A 168 -2.07 16.88 9.71
C SER A 168 -2.50 15.51 10.21
N LEU A 169 -1.58 14.54 10.22
CA LEU A 169 -1.83 13.21 10.80
C LEU A 169 -2.10 13.26 12.31
N HIS A 170 -1.75 14.35 13.00
CA HIS A 170 -1.97 14.52 14.44
C HIS A 170 -3.46 14.70 14.80
N ASP A 171 -4.28 15.12 13.84
CA ASP A 171 -5.71 15.42 14.07
C ASP A 171 -6.61 14.17 13.95
N TYR A 172 -6.03 13.00 13.67
CA TYR A 172 -6.77 11.78 13.32
C TYR A 172 -6.54 10.62 14.30
N GLY A 173 -7.56 9.77 14.41
CA GLY A 173 -7.60 8.69 15.38
C GLY A 173 -6.67 7.51 15.04
N LYS A 174 -6.43 6.68 16.06
CA LYS A 174 -5.71 5.41 15.88
C LYS A 174 -6.56 4.41 15.09
N GLY A 175 -5.91 3.57 14.31
CA GLY A 175 -6.56 2.50 13.55
C GLY A 175 -7.09 2.92 12.21
N GLU A 176 -6.78 4.13 11.72
CA GLU A 176 -7.25 4.65 10.44
C GLU A 176 -6.20 4.53 9.33
N ILE A 177 -6.69 4.43 8.09
CA ILE A 177 -5.91 4.42 6.86
C ILE A 177 -6.15 5.76 6.16
N PHE A 178 -5.12 6.58 6.05
CA PHE A 178 -5.20 7.90 5.44
C PHE A 178 -4.83 7.81 3.96
N VAL A 179 -5.80 8.10 3.10
CA VAL A 179 -5.58 8.23 1.66
C VAL A 179 -5.24 9.70 1.41
N ALA A 180 -3.97 10.00 1.24
CA ALA A 180 -3.52 11.37 1.06
C ALA A 180 -3.90 11.90 -0.33
N GLU A 181 -4.19 13.19 -0.39
CA GLU A 181 -4.24 13.94 -1.64
C GLU A 181 -2.83 14.39 -2.03
N ALA A 182 -2.52 14.36 -3.30
CA ALA A 182 -1.34 14.98 -3.88
C ALA A 182 -1.59 15.23 -5.37
N ALA A 183 -1.25 16.43 -5.82
CA ALA A 183 -1.38 16.88 -7.21
C ALA A 183 -0.02 17.24 -7.84
N SER A 184 1.02 17.38 -7.02
CA SER A 184 2.39 17.66 -7.42
C SER A 184 3.40 16.76 -6.70
N GLU A 185 4.64 16.75 -7.13
CA GLU A 185 5.74 16.07 -6.41
C GLU A 185 5.99 16.72 -5.05
N ASP A 186 5.82 18.04 -4.95
CA ASP A 186 6.03 18.79 -3.71
C ASP A 186 5.00 18.45 -2.61
N ASP A 187 3.81 17.95 -3.00
CA ASP A 187 2.79 17.50 -2.05
C ASP A 187 3.17 16.13 -1.39
N ILE A 188 4.17 15.43 -1.94
CA ILE A 188 4.60 14.09 -1.49
C ILE A 188 5.84 14.15 -0.60
N ILE A 189 6.64 15.21 -0.70
CA ILE A 189 7.89 15.42 0.05
C ILE A 189 7.61 16.10 1.39
#